data_93d0ae5b55d98e0110e5fe4d16cefbfe
#
_entry.id   93d0ae5b55d98e0110e5fe4d16cefbfe
#
_cell.length_a   1.000
_cell.length_b   1.000
_cell.length_c   1.000
_cell.angle_alpha   90.00
_cell.angle_beta   90.00
_cell.angle_gamma   90.00
#
_symmetry.space_group_name_H-M   'P 1'
#
loop_
_entity.id
_entity.type
_entity.pdbx_description
1 polymer ?
#
loop_
_entity_poly.entity_id
_entity_poly.type
_entity_poly.pdbx_seq_one_letter_code
_entity_poly.pdbx_strand_id
1 'polypeptide(L)'
;MELTEQQMFDYIYCPALYDFKYNKNVVLEKPKKISDLVNQVCNYFFMYIIEFKKIPSLAMLSNKYEKLYLKDKELFDDSKYTSGLFLLRNFYNWACQEKLTPFSSNMPFALTIDDIEIYGYTNPIVINKNSKTFEFLFLKYNNRLLDTNDLDKKLKFSLDCLAFNQNPNYKINVIKVKNIRNNKEYITSRNNNDYKRIKSTIKNISNGIKNKVFYPSEGIKCKDCPYKYYCKAWN
;
A
#
# COMPACT_ATOMS: atom_id res chain seq x y z
N MET A 1 15.91 -17.56 1.79
CA MET A 1 14.54 -17.63 1.21
C MET A 1 14.16 -16.26 0.71
N GLU A 2 13.65 -16.17 -0.51
CA GLU A 2 13.19 -14.90 -1.10
C GLU A 2 11.67 -14.81 -1.06
N LEU A 3 11.15 -13.64 -0.69
CA LEU A 3 9.72 -13.33 -0.64
C LEU A 3 9.47 -11.93 -1.18
N THR A 4 8.43 -11.76 -1.97
CA THR A 4 7.92 -10.42 -2.23
C THR A 4 7.06 -9.96 -1.06
N GLU A 5 6.98 -8.66 -0.85
CA GLU A 5 6.06 -8.04 0.10
C GLU A 5 4.62 -8.55 -0.09
N GLN A 6 4.18 -8.70 -1.35
CA GLN A 6 2.84 -9.20 -1.66
C GLN A 6 2.65 -10.64 -1.20
N GLN A 7 3.64 -11.52 -1.41
CA GLN A 7 3.62 -12.90 -0.94
C GLN A 7 3.48 -12.98 0.58
N MET A 8 4.26 -12.16 1.28
CA MET A 8 4.19 -12.08 2.74
C MET A 8 2.79 -11.65 3.21
N PHE A 9 2.21 -10.59 2.64
CA PHE A 9 0.88 -10.13 3.04
C PHE A 9 -0.24 -11.07 2.59
N ASP A 10 -0.10 -11.75 1.47
CA ASP A 10 -1.05 -12.78 1.04
C ASP A 10 -1.05 -13.98 2.02
N TYR A 11 0.12 -14.39 2.53
CA TYR A 11 0.21 -15.43 3.57
C TYR A 11 -0.41 -14.96 4.91
N ILE A 12 -0.13 -13.73 5.36
CA ILE A 12 -0.77 -13.15 6.56
C ILE A 12 -2.29 -13.10 6.39
N TYR A 13 -2.75 -12.72 5.22
CA TYR A 13 -4.18 -12.64 4.93
C TYR A 13 -4.83 -14.02 5.02
N CYS A 14 -4.26 -15.02 4.36
CA CYS A 14 -4.71 -16.40 4.42
C CYS A 14 -3.62 -17.33 3.86
N PRO A 15 -3.04 -18.26 4.67
CA PRO A 15 -2.06 -19.22 4.18
C PRO A 15 -2.54 -20.06 3.00
N ALA A 16 -3.83 -20.48 3.00
CA ALA A 16 -4.41 -21.21 1.88
C ALA A 16 -4.50 -20.36 0.58
N LEU A 17 -4.77 -19.04 0.68
CA LEU A 17 -4.73 -18.14 -0.47
C LEU A 17 -3.32 -18.07 -1.07
N TYR A 18 -2.31 -17.97 -0.21
CA TYR A 18 -0.91 -18.03 -0.65
C TYR A 18 -0.63 -19.31 -1.44
N ASP A 19 -1.05 -20.47 -0.91
CA ASP A 19 -0.84 -21.78 -1.55
C ASP A 19 -1.51 -21.85 -2.93
N PHE A 20 -2.78 -21.43 -3.03
CA PHE A 20 -3.47 -21.39 -4.32
C PHE A 20 -2.75 -20.54 -5.34
N LYS A 21 -2.28 -19.38 -4.93
CA LYS A 21 -1.72 -18.38 -5.84
C LYS A 21 -0.28 -18.68 -6.27
N TYR A 22 0.56 -19.15 -5.34
CA TYR A 22 2.01 -19.26 -5.58
C TYR A 22 2.53 -20.68 -5.71
N ASN A 23 1.86 -21.67 -5.10
CA ASN A 23 2.26 -23.07 -5.23
C ASN A 23 1.42 -23.81 -6.27
N LYS A 24 0.10 -23.58 -6.28
CA LYS A 24 -0.82 -24.23 -7.22
C LYS A 24 -1.04 -23.43 -8.50
N ASN A 25 -0.49 -22.22 -8.58
CA ASN A 25 -0.57 -21.33 -9.74
C ASN A 25 -2.01 -21.05 -10.23
N VAL A 26 -2.98 -20.97 -9.30
CA VAL A 26 -4.35 -20.59 -9.63
C VAL A 26 -4.39 -19.09 -9.85
N VAL A 27 -4.31 -18.67 -11.10
CA VAL A 27 -4.33 -17.26 -11.48
C VAL A 27 -5.78 -16.80 -11.60
N LEU A 28 -6.19 -15.89 -10.73
CA LEU A 28 -7.48 -15.22 -10.78
C LEU A 28 -7.26 -13.73 -10.93
N GLU A 29 -7.97 -13.11 -11.87
CA GLU A 29 -7.91 -11.67 -12.03
C GLU A 29 -8.51 -10.97 -10.81
N LYS A 30 -7.74 -10.06 -10.23
CA LYS A 30 -8.25 -9.20 -9.18
C LYS A 30 -9.17 -8.14 -9.78
N PRO A 31 -10.37 -7.94 -9.23
CA PRO A 31 -11.23 -6.87 -9.70
C PRO A 31 -10.50 -5.52 -9.49
N LYS A 32 -10.32 -4.79 -10.59
CA LYS A 32 -9.75 -3.45 -10.56
C LYS A 32 -10.69 -2.50 -9.79
N LYS A 33 -10.10 -1.58 -9.05
CA LYS A 33 -10.82 -0.57 -8.27
C LYS A 33 -10.48 0.83 -8.76
N ILE A 34 -11.45 1.72 -8.73
CA ILE A 34 -11.21 3.14 -9.06
C ILE A 34 -10.10 3.75 -8.21
N SER A 35 -9.98 3.34 -6.95
CA SER A 35 -8.88 3.75 -6.08
C SER A 35 -7.50 3.40 -6.62
N ASP A 36 -7.38 2.32 -7.39
CA ASP A 36 -6.10 1.89 -7.94
C ASP A 36 -5.69 2.82 -9.09
N LEU A 37 -6.64 3.26 -9.93
CA LEU A 37 -6.41 4.25 -10.97
C LEU A 37 -6.05 5.61 -10.37
N VAL A 38 -6.79 6.05 -9.35
CA VAL A 38 -6.50 7.31 -8.64
C VAL A 38 -5.11 7.24 -8.00
N ASN A 39 -4.75 6.12 -7.36
CA ASN A 39 -3.43 5.95 -6.76
C ASN A 39 -2.29 6.03 -7.80
N GLN A 40 -2.48 5.46 -8.98
CA GLN A 40 -1.51 5.60 -10.09
C GLN A 40 -1.31 7.07 -10.49
N VAL A 41 -2.39 7.86 -10.54
CA VAL A 41 -2.30 9.30 -10.87
C VAL A 41 -1.67 10.09 -9.72
N CYS A 42 -1.93 9.73 -8.46
CA CYS A 42 -1.25 10.34 -7.31
C CYS A 42 0.26 10.04 -7.33
N ASN A 43 0.66 8.82 -7.68
CA ASN A 43 2.08 8.48 -7.85
C ASN A 43 2.71 9.27 -9.01
N TYR A 44 2.00 9.46 -10.12
CA TYR A 44 2.46 10.32 -11.20
C TYR A 44 2.65 11.77 -10.75
N PHE A 45 1.76 12.31 -9.90
CA PHE A 45 1.92 13.64 -9.31
C PHE A 45 3.24 13.75 -8.52
N PHE A 46 3.56 12.77 -7.68
CA PHE A 46 4.81 12.77 -6.90
C PHE A 46 6.03 12.68 -7.81
N MET A 47 6.01 11.75 -8.77
CA MET A 47 7.12 11.59 -9.73
C MET A 47 7.35 12.87 -10.53
N TYR A 48 6.29 13.52 -10.99
CA TYR A 48 6.38 14.77 -11.75
C TYR A 48 7.08 15.88 -10.95
N ILE A 49 6.72 16.03 -9.66
CA ILE A 49 7.37 17.03 -8.80
C ILE A 49 8.84 16.69 -8.56
N ILE A 50 9.17 15.41 -8.36
CA ILE A 50 10.54 14.96 -8.15
C ILE A 50 11.41 15.27 -9.37
N GLU A 51 10.90 15.01 -10.55
CA GLU A 51 11.62 15.16 -11.83
C GLU A 51 11.70 16.62 -12.28
N PHE A 52 10.55 17.31 -12.37
CA PHE A 52 10.45 18.64 -12.97
C PHE A 52 10.51 19.80 -11.96
N LYS A 53 10.51 19.51 -10.64
CA LYS A 53 10.47 20.52 -9.57
C LYS A 53 9.28 21.50 -9.70
N LYS A 54 8.20 21.07 -10.35
CA LYS A 54 6.99 21.83 -10.61
C LYS A 54 5.76 20.99 -10.23
N ILE A 55 4.70 21.65 -9.80
CA ILE A 55 3.42 20.98 -9.54
C ILE A 55 2.71 20.79 -10.89
N PRO A 56 2.29 19.56 -11.26
CA PRO A 56 1.49 19.35 -12.47
C PRO A 56 0.13 20.00 -12.32
N SER A 57 -0.49 20.46 -13.40
CA SER A 57 -1.85 21.01 -13.35
C SER A 57 -2.90 19.92 -13.08
N LEU A 58 -4.04 20.32 -12.49
CA LEU A 58 -5.17 19.41 -12.32
C LEU A 58 -5.65 18.84 -13.66
N ALA A 59 -5.61 19.62 -14.74
CA ALA A 59 -5.96 19.18 -16.09
C ALA A 59 -5.04 18.02 -16.56
N MET A 60 -3.72 18.12 -16.33
CA MET A 60 -2.80 17.03 -16.67
C MET A 60 -3.14 15.73 -15.89
N LEU A 61 -3.47 15.86 -14.62
CA LEU A 61 -3.84 14.71 -13.79
C LEU A 61 -5.18 14.12 -14.24
N SER A 62 -6.17 14.95 -14.57
CA SER A 62 -7.48 14.51 -15.07
C SER A 62 -7.34 13.79 -16.41
N ASN A 63 -6.54 14.31 -17.35
CA ASN A 63 -6.26 13.64 -18.61
C ASN A 63 -5.53 12.29 -18.42
N LYS A 64 -4.60 12.22 -17.46
CA LYS A 64 -3.95 10.95 -17.12
C LYS A 64 -4.93 9.93 -16.54
N TYR A 65 -5.82 10.36 -15.66
CA TYR A 65 -6.87 9.54 -15.08
C TYR A 65 -7.83 9.02 -16.16
N GLU A 66 -8.29 9.90 -17.04
CA GLU A 66 -9.19 9.53 -18.14
C GLU A 66 -8.57 8.47 -19.05
N LYS A 67 -7.30 8.64 -19.44
CA LYS A 67 -6.56 7.63 -20.23
C LYS A 67 -6.50 6.27 -19.54
N LEU A 68 -6.31 6.24 -18.22
CA LEU A 68 -6.32 4.99 -17.44
C LEU A 68 -7.72 4.40 -17.35
N TYR A 69 -8.73 5.23 -17.14
CA TYR A 69 -10.13 4.79 -17.06
C TYR A 69 -10.60 4.20 -18.39
N LEU A 70 -10.32 4.86 -19.52
CA LEU A 70 -10.73 4.40 -20.85
C LEU A 70 -10.15 3.03 -21.22
N LYS A 71 -8.96 2.68 -20.73
CA LYS A 71 -8.39 1.35 -20.93
C LYS A 71 -9.19 0.23 -20.26
N ASP A 72 -9.88 0.56 -19.18
CA ASP A 72 -10.60 -0.38 -18.33
C ASP A 72 -12.10 -0.03 -18.25
N LYS A 73 -12.61 0.74 -19.23
CA LYS A 73 -13.98 1.31 -19.19
C LYS A 73 -15.06 0.26 -18.98
N GLU A 74 -14.88 -0.93 -19.54
CA GLU A 74 -15.85 -2.04 -19.42
C GLU A 74 -15.98 -2.57 -17.98
N LEU A 75 -15.00 -2.28 -17.11
CA LEU A 75 -14.98 -2.72 -15.71
C LEU A 75 -15.66 -1.73 -14.76
N PHE A 76 -16.01 -0.54 -15.25
CA PHE A 76 -16.49 0.57 -14.42
C PHE A 76 -17.70 1.25 -15.04
N ASP A 77 -18.65 1.62 -14.21
CA ASP A 77 -19.76 2.51 -14.59
C ASP A 77 -19.36 3.99 -14.48
N ASP A 78 -20.18 4.88 -15.07
CA ASP A 78 -19.94 6.34 -15.08
C ASP A 78 -19.89 6.95 -13.66
N SER A 79 -20.61 6.36 -12.71
CA SER A 79 -20.57 6.80 -11.30
C SER A 79 -19.19 6.60 -10.69
N LYS A 80 -18.48 5.54 -11.09
CA LYS A 80 -17.10 5.26 -10.69
C LYS A 80 -16.13 6.27 -11.29
N TYR A 81 -16.33 6.65 -12.57
CA TYR A 81 -15.52 7.69 -13.21
C TYR A 81 -15.60 9.01 -12.43
N THR A 82 -16.82 9.48 -12.17
CA THR A 82 -17.06 10.71 -11.41
C THR A 82 -16.50 10.65 -9.98
N SER A 83 -16.65 9.49 -9.32
CA SER A 83 -16.07 9.27 -8.00
C SER A 83 -14.53 9.36 -8.02
N GLY A 84 -13.89 8.85 -9.05
CA GLY A 84 -12.43 8.95 -9.21
C GLY A 84 -11.95 10.38 -9.44
N LEU A 85 -12.65 11.16 -10.28
CA LEU A 85 -12.35 12.58 -10.47
C LEU A 85 -12.51 13.38 -9.18
N PHE A 86 -13.55 13.09 -8.39
CA PHE A 86 -13.75 13.71 -7.07
C PHE A 86 -12.56 13.43 -6.14
N LEU A 87 -12.12 12.19 -6.05
CA LEU A 87 -10.96 11.80 -5.24
C LEU A 87 -9.69 12.52 -5.72
N LEU A 88 -9.48 12.57 -7.04
CA LEU A 88 -8.31 13.22 -7.62
C LEU A 88 -8.28 14.73 -7.33
N ARG A 89 -9.43 15.41 -7.43
CA ARG A 89 -9.55 16.82 -7.09
C ARG A 89 -9.25 17.09 -5.62
N ASN A 90 -9.80 16.26 -4.73
CA ASN A 90 -9.51 16.37 -3.30
C ASN A 90 -8.03 16.20 -2.99
N PHE A 91 -7.40 15.17 -3.59
CA PHE A 91 -5.96 14.95 -3.46
C PHE A 91 -5.17 16.18 -3.94
N TYR A 92 -5.46 16.68 -5.13
CA TYR A 92 -4.77 17.81 -5.72
C TYR A 92 -4.85 19.06 -4.86
N ASN A 93 -6.07 19.43 -4.43
CA ASN A 93 -6.28 20.60 -3.59
C ASN A 93 -5.51 20.49 -2.27
N TRP A 94 -5.60 19.34 -1.60
CA TRP A 94 -4.86 19.09 -0.38
C TRP A 94 -3.34 19.14 -0.60
N ALA A 95 -2.84 18.46 -1.62
CA ALA A 95 -1.41 18.40 -1.91
C ALA A 95 -0.81 19.78 -2.22
N CYS A 96 -1.58 20.64 -2.92
CA CYS A 96 -1.19 22.03 -3.18
C CYS A 96 -1.23 22.91 -1.92
N GLN A 97 -2.27 22.76 -1.07
CA GLN A 97 -2.37 23.49 0.20
C GLN A 97 -1.23 23.15 1.15
N GLU A 98 -0.95 21.87 1.32
CA GLU A 98 0.18 21.36 2.12
C GLU A 98 1.54 21.70 1.50
N LYS A 99 1.56 22.15 0.23
CA LYS A 99 2.79 22.36 -0.54
C LYS A 99 3.71 21.14 -0.40
N LEU A 100 3.20 19.95 -0.63
CA LEU A 100 3.94 18.71 -0.45
C LEU A 100 5.32 18.76 -1.12
N THR A 101 6.30 18.25 -0.44
CA THR A 101 7.68 18.12 -0.95
C THR A 101 8.02 16.63 -1.02
N PRO A 102 7.68 15.94 -2.13
CA PRO A 102 7.98 14.53 -2.27
C PRO A 102 9.50 14.32 -2.42
N PHE A 103 10.00 13.34 -1.68
CA PHE A 103 11.38 12.84 -1.80
C PHE A 103 11.43 11.62 -2.72
N SER A 104 10.50 10.70 -2.56
CA SER A 104 10.40 9.49 -3.38
C SER A 104 8.95 9.07 -3.56
N SER A 105 8.69 8.38 -4.66
CA SER A 105 7.42 7.70 -4.94
C SER A 105 7.72 6.25 -5.27
N ASN A 106 7.13 5.31 -4.52
CA ASN A 106 7.32 3.86 -4.75
C ASN A 106 8.80 3.43 -4.85
N MET A 107 9.60 3.75 -3.84
CA MET A 107 11.00 3.34 -3.81
C MET A 107 11.12 1.82 -3.62
N PRO A 108 11.83 1.11 -4.52
CA PRO A 108 12.08 -0.32 -4.32
C PRO A 108 12.98 -0.53 -3.10
N PHE A 109 12.76 -1.65 -2.41
CA PHE A 109 13.62 -2.07 -1.32
C PHE A 109 13.93 -3.57 -1.39
N ALA A 110 15.08 -3.94 -0.86
CA ALA A 110 15.45 -5.29 -0.49
C ALA A 110 15.81 -5.27 1.01
N LEU A 111 15.11 -6.06 1.81
CA LEU A 111 15.30 -6.14 3.26
C LEU A 111 15.71 -7.54 3.64
N THR A 112 16.86 -7.68 4.26
CA THR A 112 17.35 -8.97 4.77
C THR A 112 17.07 -9.09 6.27
N ILE A 113 16.42 -10.18 6.66
CA ILE A 113 16.16 -10.54 8.05
C ILE A 113 16.61 -11.99 8.23
N ASP A 114 17.72 -12.20 8.90
CA ASP A 114 18.43 -13.48 8.99
C ASP A 114 18.72 -14.06 7.58
N ASP A 115 18.16 -15.21 7.22
CA ASP A 115 18.28 -15.87 5.91
C ASP A 115 17.10 -15.56 4.95
N ILE A 116 16.28 -14.56 5.27
CA ILE A 116 15.07 -14.21 4.52
C ILE A 116 15.28 -12.85 3.85
N GLU A 117 15.15 -12.82 2.52
CA GLU A 117 15.15 -11.59 1.73
C GLU A 117 13.73 -11.21 1.32
N ILE A 118 13.37 -9.96 1.54
CA ILE A 118 12.05 -9.42 1.21
C ILE A 118 12.21 -8.27 0.23
N TYR A 119 11.54 -8.38 -0.90
CA TYR A 119 11.51 -7.36 -1.94
C TYR A 119 10.15 -6.68 -1.99
N GLY A 120 10.14 -5.39 -2.17
CA GLY A 120 8.89 -4.63 -2.25
C GLY A 120 9.11 -3.17 -2.63
N TYR A 121 8.05 -2.39 -2.42
CA TYR A 121 8.07 -0.95 -2.66
C TYR A 121 7.54 -0.23 -1.43
N THR A 122 8.21 0.86 -1.06
CA THR A 122 7.73 1.72 0.02
C THR A 122 6.54 2.56 -0.42
N ASN A 123 5.76 3.04 0.54
CA ASN A 123 4.86 4.15 0.30
C ASN A 123 5.65 5.43 -0.09
N PRO A 124 5.01 6.41 -0.75
CA PRO A 124 5.63 7.70 -1.02
C PRO A 124 6.24 8.31 0.23
N ILE A 125 7.40 8.96 0.07
CA ILE A 125 8.13 9.65 1.12
C ILE A 125 8.05 11.14 0.84
N VAL A 126 7.66 11.92 1.83
CA VAL A 126 7.61 13.38 1.79
C VAL A 126 8.52 13.98 2.86
N ILE A 127 9.00 15.18 2.60
CA ILE A 127 9.77 15.96 3.57
C ILE A 127 8.79 16.85 4.33
N ASN A 128 8.73 16.71 5.64
CA ASN A 128 8.02 17.64 6.50
C ASN A 128 8.74 18.97 6.52
N LYS A 129 8.05 20.05 6.12
CA LYS A 129 8.69 21.37 5.96
C LYS A 129 9.14 22.00 7.27
N ASN A 130 8.41 21.74 8.35
CA ASN A 130 8.68 22.34 9.64
C ASN A 130 9.85 21.64 10.34
N SER A 131 9.81 20.32 10.42
CA SER A 131 10.84 19.52 11.10
C SER A 131 12.02 19.12 10.22
N LYS A 132 11.90 19.29 8.89
CA LYS A 132 12.89 18.81 7.89
C LYS A 132 13.13 17.30 7.94
N THR A 133 12.20 16.55 8.52
CA THR A 133 12.25 15.09 8.63
C THR A 133 11.52 14.42 7.49
N PHE A 134 11.88 13.17 7.22
CA PHE A 134 11.16 12.33 6.28
C PHE A 134 9.96 11.68 6.93
N GLU A 135 8.86 11.60 6.21
CA GLU A 135 7.62 10.94 6.61
C GLU A 135 7.11 10.05 5.48
N PHE A 136 6.61 8.86 5.81
CA PHE A 136 5.81 8.10 4.84
C PHE A 136 4.43 8.71 4.69
N LEU A 137 3.96 8.77 3.44
CA LEU A 137 2.62 9.22 3.12
C LEU A 137 1.77 8.04 2.63
N PHE A 138 0.72 7.73 3.37
CA PHE A 138 -0.26 6.71 2.97
C PHE A 138 -1.58 7.37 2.59
N LEU A 139 -2.04 7.15 1.35
CA LEU A 139 -3.30 7.66 0.85
C LEU A 139 -4.42 6.63 1.03
N LYS A 140 -5.56 7.06 1.53
CA LYS A 140 -6.75 6.26 1.71
C LYS A 140 -7.92 6.85 0.93
N TYR A 141 -8.72 6.00 0.28
CA TYR A 141 -9.73 6.42 -0.69
C TYR A 141 -11.17 6.01 -0.33
N ASN A 142 -11.40 5.37 0.82
CA ASN A 142 -12.72 4.89 1.24
C ASN A 142 -13.25 5.66 2.47
N ASN A 143 -14.54 5.51 2.75
CA ASN A 143 -15.22 6.19 3.87
C ASN A 143 -14.98 5.54 5.25
N ARG A 144 -14.34 4.36 5.31
CA ARG A 144 -14.12 3.68 6.58
C ARG A 144 -13.31 4.60 7.50
N LEU A 145 -13.86 4.92 8.66
CA LEU A 145 -13.11 5.60 9.71
C LEU A 145 -11.91 4.74 10.08
N LEU A 146 -10.79 5.40 10.31
CA LEU A 146 -9.61 4.73 10.82
C LEU A 146 -9.63 4.84 12.33
N ASP A 147 -9.44 3.71 12.99
CA ASP A 147 -9.02 3.68 14.37
C ASP A 147 -7.49 3.86 14.42
N THR A 148 -7.01 4.69 15.34
CA THR A 148 -5.57 4.85 15.60
C THR A 148 -4.93 3.53 15.96
N ASN A 149 -5.60 2.68 16.73
CA ASN A 149 -5.14 1.34 17.06
C ASN A 149 -4.92 0.45 15.84
N ASP A 150 -5.78 0.57 14.82
CA ASP A 150 -5.62 -0.17 13.55
C ASP A 150 -4.38 0.30 12.79
N LEU A 151 -4.09 1.61 12.84
CA LEU A 151 -2.91 2.20 12.22
C LEU A 151 -1.62 1.79 12.94
N ASP A 152 -1.64 1.77 14.27
CA ASP A 152 -0.49 1.39 15.10
C ASP A 152 -0.12 -0.08 14.90
N LYS A 153 -1.11 -0.94 14.59
CA LYS A 153 -0.88 -2.37 14.33
C LYS A 153 -0.53 -2.70 12.87
N LYS A 154 -0.57 -1.73 11.95
CA LYS A 154 -0.40 -2.00 10.53
C LYS A 154 1.04 -2.38 10.17
N LEU A 155 1.25 -3.66 9.85
CA LEU A 155 2.58 -4.25 9.58
C LEU A 155 3.29 -3.63 8.38
N LYS A 156 2.55 -3.22 7.33
CA LYS A 156 3.14 -2.52 6.17
C LYS A 156 3.92 -1.28 6.58
N PHE A 157 3.41 -0.50 7.54
CA PHE A 157 4.09 0.70 8.02
C PHE A 157 5.39 0.37 8.76
N SER A 158 5.40 -0.72 9.54
CA SER A 158 6.60 -1.19 10.22
C SER A 158 7.63 -1.73 9.21
N LEU A 159 7.17 -2.40 8.15
CA LEU A 159 8.02 -2.89 7.07
C LEU A 159 8.67 -1.74 6.30
N ASP A 160 7.90 -0.72 5.91
CA ASP A 160 8.41 0.45 5.19
C ASP A 160 9.49 1.18 6.00
N CYS A 161 9.20 1.45 7.28
CA CYS A 161 10.17 2.09 8.17
C CYS A 161 11.43 1.25 8.34
N LEU A 162 11.28 -0.06 8.53
CA LEU A 162 12.42 -0.96 8.70
C LEU A 162 13.29 -1.02 7.44
N ALA A 163 12.66 -1.12 6.27
CA ALA A 163 13.35 -1.17 4.98
C ALA A 163 14.10 0.12 4.69
N PHE A 164 13.47 1.27 4.89
CA PHE A 164 14.11 2.56 4.64
C PHE A 164 15.25 2.85 5.62
N ASN A 165 15.07 2.51 6.89
CA ASN A 165 16.04 2.76 7.95
C ASN A 165 17.28 1.84 7.89
N GLN A 166 17.40 0.93 6.91
CA GLN A 166 18.65 0.23 6.62
C GLN A 166 19.74 1.20 6.16
N ASN A 167 19.37 2.30 5.52
CA ASN A 167 20.30 3.35 5.18
C ASN A 167 20.58 4.22 6.42
N PRO A 168 21.82 4.25 6.95
CA PRO A 168 22.14 4.97 8.18
C PRO A 168 21.99 6.49 8.06
N ASN A 169 22.00 7.02 6.84
CA ASN A 169 21.89 8.46 6.57
C ASN A 169 20.45 8.98 6.67
N TYR A 170 19.47 8.08 6.73
CA TYR A 170 18.05 8.45 6.74
C TYR A 170 17.33 7.75 7.88
N LYS A 171 16.39 8.44 8.49
CA LYS A 171 15.53 7.85 9.52
C LYS A 171 14.08 8.28 9.31
N ILE A 172 13.21 7.30 9.18
CA ILE A 172 11.76 7.50 9.16
C ILE A 172 11.12 6.63 10.23
N ASN A 173 10.31 7.24 11.08
CA ASN A 173 9.46 6.53 12.04
C ASN A 173 8.04 7.09 12.05
N VAL A 174 7.77 8.13 11.31
CA VAL A 174 6.46 8.80 11.22
C VAL A 174 5.77 8.44 9.91
N ILE A 175 4.49 8.10 10.02
CA ILE A 175 3.61 7.80 8.90
C ILE A 175 2.42 8.76 8.97
N LYS A 176 2.26 9.59 7.95
CA LYS A 176 1.10 10.43 7.73
C LYS A 176 0.09 9.67 6.87
N VAL A 177 -1.12 9.51 7.37
CA VAL A 177 -2.22 8.86 6.65
C VAL A 177 -3.24 9.92 6.27
N LYS A 178 -3.41 10.16 4.98
CA LYS A 178 -4.41 11.08 4.45
C LYS A 178 -5.57 10.33 3.84
N ASN A 179 -6.75 10.52 4.38
CA ASN A 179 -7.97 10.04 3.75
C ASN A 179 -8.48 11.11 2.77
N ILE A 180 -8.33 10.83 1.48
CA ILE A 180 -8.67 11.76 0.40
C ILE A 180 -10.17 11.94 0.26
N ARG A 181 -10.99 10.97 0.65
CA ARG A 181 -12.44 11.04 0.51
C ARG A 181 -13.09 11.97 1.53
N ASN A 182 -12.66 11.94 2.77
CA ASN A 182 -13.24 12.73 3.87
C ASN A 182 -12.30 13.81 4.43
N ASN A 183 -11.17 14.01 3.79
CA ASN A 183 -10.14 14.99 4.10
C ASN A 183 -9.49 14.85 5.51
N LYS A 184 -9.70 13.74 6.22
CA LYS A 184 -9.10 13.51 7.54
C LYS A 184 -7.64 13.10 7.44
N GLU A 185 -6.86 13.51 8.44
CA GLU A 185 -5.47 13.13 8.61
C GLU A 185 -5.28 12.38 9.90
N TYR A 186 -4.34 11.43 9.87
CA TYR A 186 -3.92 10.65 11.03
C TYR A 186 -2.41 10.53 10.99
N ILE A 187 -1.80 10.51 12.15
CA ILE A 187 -0.36 10.33 12.29
C ILE A 187 -0.13 9.13 13.21
N THR A 188 0.76 8.26 12.81
CA THR A 188 1.26 7.16 13.64
C THR A 188 2.77 7.08 13.54
N SER A 189 3.42 6.50 14.52
CA SER A 189 4.88 6.33 14.51
C SER A 189 5.26 4.87 14.75
N ARG A 190 6.52 4.54 14.47
CA ARG A 190 7.09 3.21 14.70
C ARG A 190 8.28 3.29 15.65
N ASN A 191 8.37 2.29 16.50
CA ASN A 191 9.41 2.13 17.50
C ASN A 191 10.06 0.73 17.43
N ASN A 192 11.02 0.48 18.29
CA ASN A 192 11.75 -0.78 18.31
C ASN A 192 10.87 -2.01 18.55
N ASN A 193 9.75 -1.90 19.28
CA ASN A 193 8.85 -3.02 19.49
C ASN A 193 8.10 -3.37 18.22
N ASP A 194 7.72 -2.37 17.41
CA ASP A 194 7.11 -2.58 16.09
C ASP A 194 8.08 -3.30 15.15
N TYR A 195 9.36 -2.94 15.19
CA TYR A 195 10.40 -3.60 14.40
C TYR A 195 10.65 -5.04 14.85
N LYS A 196 10.66 -5.30 16.17
CA LYS A 196 10.74 -6.68 16.69
C LYS A 196 9.55 -7.50 16.23
N ARG A 197 8.33 -6.93 16.31
CA ARG A 197 7.10 -7.59 15.90
C ARG A 197 7.12 -7.98 14.43
N ILE A 198 7.46 -7.05 13.52
CA ILE A 198 7.49 -7.35 12.08
C ILE A 198 8.57 -8.40 11.74
N LYS A 199 9.75 -8.31 12.34
CA LYS A 199 10.81 -9.32 12.17
C LYS A 199 10.35 -10.71 12.61
N SER A 200 9.73 -10.82 13.77
CA SER A 200 9.17 -12.09 14.27
C SER A 200 8.07 -12.62 13.34
N THR A 201 7.19 -11.74 12.85
CA THR A 201 6.13 -12.11 11.90
C THR A 201 6.72 -12.69 10.61
N ILE A 202 7.76 -12.07 10.06
CA ILE A 202 8.44 -12.52 8.85
C ILE A 202 9.06 -13.91 9.04
N LYS A 203 9.75 -14.14 10.17
CA LYS A 203 10.29 -15.46 10.52
C LYS A 203 9.21 -16.53 10.60
N ASN A 204 8.09 -16.23 11.26
CA ASN A 204 6.97 -17.18 11.39
C ASN A 204 6.34 -17.50 10.03
N ILE A 205 6.20 -16.52 9.14
CA ILE A 205 5.73 -16.72 7.77
C ILE A 205 6.69 -17.63 7.00
N SER A 206 7.99 -17.32 7.02
CA SER A 206 9.01 -18.13 6.37
C SER A 206 8.98 -19.59 6.84
N ASN A 207 8.90 -19.80 8.16
CA ASN A 207 8.78 -21.11 8.74
C ASN A 207 7.49 -21.82 8.31
N GLY A 208 6.36 -21.11 8.31
CA GLY A 208 5.09 -21.66 7.85
C GLY A 208 5.13 -22.09 6.39
N ILE A 209 5.73 -21.29 5.52
CA ILE A 209 5.89 -21.62 4.09
C ILE A 209 6.84 -22.81 3.90
N LYS A 210 8.01 -22.81 4.55
CA LYS A 210 8.99 -23.91 4.51
C LYS A 210 8.37 -25.25 4.95
N ASN A 211 7.54 -25.20 5.99
CA ASN A 211 6.86 -26.39 6.54
C ASN A 211 5.51 -26.69 5.86
N LYS A 212 5.17 -26.02 4.77
CA LYS A 212 3.93 -26.21 3.98
C LYS A 212 2.65 -26.05 4.83
N VAL A 213 2.65 -25.10 5.76
CA VAL A 213 1.50 -24.82 6.64
C VAL A 213 0.53 -23.87 5.91
N PHE A 214 -0.42 -24.45 5.18
CA PHE A 214 -1.35 -23.70 4.31
C PHE A 214 -2.82 -23.96 4.69
N TYR A 215 -3.17 -23.64 5.92
CA TYR A 215 -4.55 -23.74 6.39
C TYR A 215 -5.39 -22.51 5.98
N PRO A 216 -6.70 -22.69 5.78
CA PRO A 216 -7.60 -21.56 5.54
C PRO A 216 -7.76 -20.71 6.81
N SER A 217 -7.60 -19.40 6.68
CA SER A 217 -7.88 -18.45 7.76
C SER A 217 -9.31 -17.92 7.60
N GLU A 218 -10.28 -18.61 8.21
CA GLU A 218 -11.70 -18.29 8.09
C GLU A 218 -12.06 -16.93 8.70
N GLY A 219 -13.09 -16.30 8.15
CA GLY A 219 -13.62 -15.03 8.64
C GLY A 219 -14.43 -14.25 7.60
N ILE A 220 -14.82 -13.04 7.95
CA ILE A 220 -15.64 -12.14 7.10
C ILE A 220 -15.02 -11.97 5.70
N LYS A 221 -13.70 -11.96 5.61
CA LYS A 221 -12.95 -11.84 4.35
C LYS A 221 -13.19 -12.98 3.36
N CYS A 222 -13.70 -14.13 3.82
CA CYS A 222 -13.99 -15.27 2.96
C CYS A 222 -15.23 -15.05 2.08
N LYS A 223 -16.12 -14.13 2.46
CA LYS A 223 -17.32 -13.80 1.68
C LYS A 223 -16.96 -13.36 0.26
N ASP A 224 -15.91 -12.51 0.15
CA ASP A 224 -15.47 -11.93 -1.12
C ASP A 224 -14.13 -12.53 -1.59
N CYS A 225 -13.76 -13.70 -1.09
CA CYS A 225 -12.51 -14.35 -1.46
C CYS A 225 -12.60 -14.94 -2.88
N PRO A 226 -11.73 -14.57 -3.82
CA PRO A 226 -11.79 -15.10 -5.18
C PRO A 226 -11.48 -16.60 -5.24
N TYR A 227 -10.75 -17.13 -4.24
CA TYR A 227 -10.39 -18.56 -4.15
C TYR A 227 -11.42 -19.40 -3.39
N LYS A 228 -12.60 -18.88 -3.10
CA LYS A 228 -13.64 -19.57 -2.31
C LYS A 228 -13.97 -20.95 -2.88
N TYR A 229 -14.10 -21.05 -4.21
CA TYR A 229 -14.44 -22.31 -4.89
C TYR A 229 -13.35 -23.39 -4.86
N TYR A 230 -12.13 -23.00 -4.52
CA TYR A 230 -10.98 -23.92 -4.37
C TYR A 230 -10.68 -24.25 -2.90
N CYS A 231 -11.35 -23.60 -1.98
CA CYS A 231 -11.01 -23.63 -0.57
C CYS A 231 -11.75 -24.75 0.16
N LYS A 232 -11.02 -25.66 0.80
CA LYS A 232 -11.58 -26.77 1.60
C LYS A 232 -12.46 -26.31 2.78
N ALA A 233 -12.37 -25.05 3.22
CA ALA A 233 -13.26 -24.51 4.23
C ALA A 233 -14.69 -24.30 3.71
N TRP A 234 -14.91 -24.38 2.38
CA TRP A 234 -16.21 -24.11 1.73
C TRP A 234 -16.68 -25.23 0.81
N ASN A 235 -15.86 -26.27 0.62
CA ASN A 235 -16.16 -27.46 -0.20
C ASN A 235 -15.88 -28.73 0.60
#